data_b2108828e3f7343ad946b8503a1399aa
#
_entry.id   b2108828e3f7343ad946b8503a1399aa
#
_cell.length_a   1.000
_cell.length_b   1.000
_cell.length_c   1.000
_cell.angle_alpha   90.00
_cell.angle_beta   90.00
_cell.angle_gamma   90.00
#
_symmetry.space_group_name_H-M   'P 1'
#
loop_
_entity.id
_entity.type
_entity.pdbx_description
1 polymer ?
#
loop_
_entity_poly.entity_id
_entity_poly.type
_entity_poly.pdbx_seq_one_letter_code
_entity_poly.pdbx_strand_id
1 'polypeptide(L)'
;MKKIIVIGSGFAGISAASFMARAGWDVTVLEKHAMAGGRARKFEEQGFSFDMGPSWYWMPDVFERYFNSFGKSVGDYYKLRRLDPSYRVWWPGEPMDIPAGYDQLKALFESLEKGAAGKLDEFLKEAAYKYDVGINKLVQKPGRSLTEFIDTDLAKGLLKLDVFTSMKKHVGKFFTDPRLRQLMEFPVLFLGALPEKIPALYSLMNYADIKLGTWYPDAGMHEVVRGMQHLAEELGVRFEFNKDVQQLEIENGTIKKVWVKEQGENESLSAYTADVVIGAADYHFIETKLLPAAYRSYNELYWEKRVMAPSCLIYYVGINKKLNNILHHNLFFDTDFEEHGKEIYQTKTWPVDPLFYVCATSVTDDSVAPAGHENLFFLVPIAAGLEGDTETLRDEYFEKLLIRFEKQTGEQIKNSIVFKRSYAVSDFVDDYNAFKGNAYGLANTLTQTAILKPSLKSKKVKNLFFTGQLTVPGPGVPPSLISGEVVAREIVKEFKN
;
A
#
# COMPACT_ATOMS: atom_id res chain seq x y z
N MET A 1 9.17 12.37 31.17
CA MET A 1 8.41 12.15 29.93
C MET A 1 8.34 10.63 29.71
N LYS A 2 7.17 10.08 29.36
CA LYS A 2 7.04 8.64 29.05
C LYS A 2 7.74 8.35 27.74
N LYS A 3 8.41 7.20 27.66
CA LYS A 3 9.21 6.79 26.50
C LYS A 3 8.46 5.79 25.62
N ILE A 4 8.52 5.99 24.30
CA ILE A 4 8.00 5.04 23.32
C ILE A 4 9.12 4.61 22.37
N ILE A 5 9.13 3.31 22.08
CA ILE A 5 9.88 2.75 20.96
C ILE A 5 8.89 2.33 19.87
N VAL A 6 9.15 2.77 18.65
CA VAL A 6 8.45 2.32 17.44
C VAL A 6 9.39 1.42 16.65
N ILE A 7 8.96 0.21 16.35
CA ILE A 7 9.75 -0.77 15.56
C ILE A 7 9.31 -0.70 14.11
N GLY A 8 10.14 -0.08 13.27
CA GLY A 8 9.91 0.13 11.85
C GLY A 8 9.45 1.54 11.49
N SER A 9 10.04 2.11 10.44
CA SER A 9 9.83 3.47 9.93
C SER A 9 9.05 3.52 8.61
N GLY A 10 8.11 2.59 8.37
CA GLY A 10 7.12 2.70 7.30
C GLY A 10 6.07 3.78 7.61
N PHE A 11 5.15 4.04 6.69
CA PHE A 11 4.09 5.05 6.86
C PHE A 11 3.36 4.96 8.20
N ALA A 12 3.00 3.75 8.64
CA ALA A 12 2.30 3.55 9.90
C ALA A 12 3.16 3.89 11.11
N GLY A 13 4.45 3.52 11.08
CA GLY A 13 5.41 3.81 12.15
C GLY A 13 5.69 5.29 12.29
N ILE A 14 5.96 5.99 11.17
CA ILE A 14 6.20 7.43 11.17
C ILE A 14 4.94 8.17 11.65
N SER A 15 3.76 7.78 11.15
CA SER A 15 2.49 8.38 11.59
C SER A 15 2.27 8.20 13.11
N ALA A 16 2.43 6.99 13.62
CA ALA A 16 2.30 6.72 15.05
C ALA A 16 3.29 7.54 15.89
N ALA A 17 4.56 7.59 15.44
CA ALA A 17 5.61 8.37 16.10
C ALA A 17 5.27 9.87 16.18
N SER A 18 4.81 10.46 15.07
CA SER A 18 4.42 11.88 15.02
C SER A 18 3.28 12.19 15.97
N PHE A 19 2.22 11.38 15.97
CA PHE A 19 1.08 11.59 16.87
C PHE A 19 1.45 11.39 18.36
N MET A 20 2.36 10.46 18.66
CA MET A 20 2.84 10.26 20.04
C MET A 20 3.75 11.39 20.50
N ALA A 21 4.64 11.91 19.64
CA ALA A 21 5.47 13.08 19.95
C ALA A 21 4.60 14.33 20.19
N ARG A 22 3.58 14.57 19.34
CA ARG A 22 2.59 15.64 19.58
C ARG A 22 1.87 15.49 20.92
N ALA A 23 1.64 14.26 21.38
CA ALA A 23 1.01 13.99 22.69
C ALA A 23 1.98 14.15 23.87
N GLY A 24 3.23 14.56 23.65
CA GLY A 24 4.23 14.86 24.68
C GLY A 24 5.04 13.64 25.14
N TRP A 25 5.17 12.59 24.31
CA TRP A 25 6.01 11.42 24.59
C TRP A 25 7.41 11.59 24.00
N ASP A 26 8.38 10.96 24.65
CA ASP A 26 9.76 10.81 24.14
C ASP A 26 9.80 9.61 23.19
N VAL A 27 9.92 9.85 21.88
CA VAL A 27 9.73 8.83 20.83
C VAL A 27 11.04 8.51 20.12
N THR A 28 11.38 7.23 20.08
CA THR A 28 12.49 6.70 19.26
C THR A 28 11.93 5.68 18.27
N VAL A 29 12.26 5.83 16.99
CA VAL A 29 11.95 4.89 15.91
C VAL A 29 13.21 4.10 15.59
N LEU A 30 13.11 2.77 15.67
CA LEU A 30 14.19 1.84 15.32
C LEU A 30 13.90 1.23 13.95
N GLU A 31 14.82 1.41 13.00
CA GLU A 31 14.69 0.94 11.62
C GLU A 31 15.89 0.06 11.24
N LYS A 32 15.59 -1.13 10.70
CA LYS A 32 16.65 -2.07 10.29
C LYS A 32 17.46 -1.62 9.09
N HIS A 33 16.86 -0.82 8.20
CA HIS A 33 17.50 -0.29 7.01
C HIS A 33 18.19 1.05 7.27
N ALA A 34 19.00 1.49 6.30
CA ALA A 34 19.71 2.77 6.35
C ALA A 34 18.81 3.99 6.08
N MET A 35 17.53 3.79 5.73
CA MET A 35 16.57 4.86 5.45
C MET A 35 15.16 4.48 5.88
N ALA A 36 14.34 5.50 6.12
CA ALA A 36 12.92 5.34 6.40
C ALA A 36 12.13 4.93 5.14
N GLY A 37 10.90 4.46 5.36
CA GLY A 37 9.91 4.23 4.30
C GLY A 37 9.35 2.81 4.24
N GLY A 38 10.04 1.82 4.81
CA GLY A 38 9.63 0.43 4.69
C GLY A 38 9.49 0.03 3.21
N ARG A 39 8.28 -0.36 2.77
CA ARG A 39 8.02 -0.71 1.35
C ARG A 39 8.05 0.49 0.40
N ALA A 40 8.04 1.73 0.90
CA ALA A 40 8.17 2.96 0.11
C ALA A 40 9.59 3.54 0.18
N ARG A 41 10.60 2.70 0.39
CA ARG A 41 12.01 3.07 0.18
C ARG A 41 12.28 3.33 -1.29
N LYS A 42 13.38 3.99 -1.57
CA LYS A 42 13.95 4.12 -2.91
C LYS A 42 15.37 3.56 -2.95
N PHE A 43 15.85 3.32 -4.15
CA PHE A 43 17.28 3.12 -4.40
C PHE A 43 17.71 3.90 -5.65
N GLU A 44 18.99 4.18 -5.72
CA GLU A 44 19.60 4.86 -6.84
C GLU A 44 20.69 3.98 -7.43
N GLU A 45 20.68 3.81 -8.74
CA GLU A 45 21.66 2.98 -9.45
C GLU A 45 21.90 3.55 -10.84
N GLN A 46 23.18 3.73 -11.21
CA GLN A 46 23.61 4.26 -12.52
C GLN A 46 22.94 5.59 -12.90
N GLY A 47 22.61 6.45 -11.93
CA GLY A 47 21.95 7.72 -12.15
C GLY A 47 20.42 7.63 -12.28
N PHE A 48 19.83 6.45 -12.21
CA PHE A 48 18.38 6.25 -12.09
C PHE A 48 17.97 6.25 -10.62
N SER A 49 16.81 6.82 -10.33
CA SER A 49 16.14 6.71 -9.04
C SER A 49 14.86 5.89 -9.18
N PHE A 50 14.69 4.88 -8.33
CA PHE A 50 13.53 3.99 -8.36
C PHE A 50 12.84 3.97 -7.00
N ASP A 51 11.55 4.28 -6.96
CA ASP A 51 10.69 3.92 -5.85
C ASP A 51 10.50 2.41 -5.79
N MET A 52 10.65 1.79 -4.60
CA MET A 52 10.66 0.33 -4.49
C MET A 52 9.27 -0.32 -4.43
N GLY A 53 8.20 0.45 -4.29
CA GLY A 53 6.87 -0.12 -4.14
C GLY A 53 5.73 0.78 -4.58
N PRO A 54 5.13 1.58 -3.71
CA PRO A 54 3.99 2.42 -4.10
C PRO A 54 4.35 3.38 -5.23
N SER A 55 3.51 3.42 -6.26
CA SER A 55 3.66 4.32 -7.41
C SER A 55 2.43 5.20 -7.64
N TRP A 56 1.27 4.84 -7.04
CA TRP A 56 0.03 5.58 -7.16
C TRP A 56 -0.20 6.47 -5.93
N TYR A 57 -0.34 7.77 -6.14
CA TYR A 57 -0.74 8.72 -5.10
C TYR A 57 -2.23 9.03 -5.24
N TRP A 58 -3.05 8.27 -4.55
CA TRP A 58 -4.49 8.48 -4.42
C TRP A 58 -4.85 8.97 -3.01
N MET A 59 -6.06 9.49 -2.85
CA MET A 59 -6.57 10.03 -1.57
C MET A 59 -5.70 11.17 -1.00
N PRO A 60 -5.43 12.23 -1.77
CA PRO A 60 -4.58 13.34 -1.33
C PRO A 60 -5.10 14.01 -0.04
N ASP A 61 -6.40 13.98 0.19
CA ASP A 61 -7.06 14.49 1.39
C ASP A 61 -6.63 13.76 2.68
N VAL A 62 -6.27 12.48 2.60
CA VAL A 62 -5.76 11.71 3.76
C VAL A 62 -4.38 12.21 4.16
N PHE A 63 -3.50 12.48 3.20
CA PHE A 63 -2.18 13.04 3.46
C PHE A 63 -2.29 14.48 3.97
N GLU A 64 -3.12 15.29 3.33
CA GLU A 64 -3.37 16.67 3.78
C GLU A 64 -3.90 16.69 5.21
N ARG A 65 -4.85 15.82 5.57
CA ARG A 65 -5.35 15.69 6.94
C ARG A 65 -4.24 15.32 7.93
N TYR A 66 -3.31 14.44 7.53
CA TYR A 66 -2.17 14.09 8.37
C TYR A 66 -1.33 15.32 8.70
N PHE A 67 -0.87 16.09 7.70
CA PHE A 67 -0.07 17.29 7.91
C PHE A 67 -0.86 18.38 8.66
N ASN A 68 -2.11 18.60 8.31
CA ASN A 68 -3.01 19.55 8.99
C ASN A 68 -3.19 19.24 10.48
N SER A 69 -3.11 17.96 10.87
CA SER A 69 -3.13 17.57 12.28
C SER A 69 -1.99 18.20 13.10
N PHE A 70 -0.93 18.66 12.44
CA PHE A 70 0.24 19.28 13.05
C PHE A 70 0.37 20.78 12.70
N GLY A 71 -0.66 21.39 12.08
CA GLY A 71 -0.66 22.78 11.64
C GLY A 71 0.21 23.04 10.41
N LYS A 72 0.44 22.02 9.60
CA LYS A 72 1.22 22.02 8.36
C LYS A 72 0.34 21.60 7.19
N SER A 73 0.86 21.73 5.97
CA SER A 73 0.25 21.26 4.73
C SER A 73 1.18 20.34 3.97
N VAL A 74 0.66 19.58 3.03
CA VAL A 74 1.46 18.76 2.10
C VAL A 74 2.49 19.62 1.38
N GLY A 75 2.08 20.83 0.94
CA GLY A 75 2.94 21.77 0.20
C GLY A 75 4.14 22.31 0.98
N ASP A 76 4.16 22.19 2.32
CA ASP A 76 5.32 22.55 3.14
C ASP A 76 6.47 21.54 3.02
N TYR A 77 6.20 20.32 2.53
CA TYR A 77 7.17 19.21 2.52
C TYR A 77 7.48 18.68 1.14
N TYR A 78 6.48 18.56 0.23
CA TYR A 78 6.68 18.10 -1.14
C TYR A 78 5.64 18.67 -2.09
N LYS A 79 5.96 18.66 -3.38
CA LYS A 79 5.08 19.18 -4.44
C LYS A 79 4.32 18.03 -5.08
N LEU A 80 3.01 18.24 -5.32
CA LEU A 80 2.17 17.30 -6.04
C LEU A 80 1.86 17.81 -7.43
N ARG A 81 2.00 16.92 -8.42
CA ARG A 81 1.61 17.12 -9.80
C ARG A 81 0.40 16.26 -10.13
N ARG A 82 -0.67 16.88 -10.62
CA ARG A 82 -1.81 16.15 -11.16
C ARG A 82 -1.40 15.51 -12.49
N LEU A 83 -1.62 14.21 -12.65
CA LEU A 83 -1.38 13.54 -13.92
C LEU A 83 -2.58 13.72 -14.85
N ASP A 84 -2.33 14.13 -16.10
CA ASP A 84 -3.32 14.23 -17.17
C ASP A 84 -2.65 13.86 -18.51
N PRO A 85 -3.05 12.74 -19.14
CA PRO A 85 -4.02 11.75 -18.66
C PRO A 85 -3.58 11.10 -17.35
N SER A 86 -4.55 10.66 -16.54
CA SER A 86 -4.28 9.99 -15.26
C SER A 86 -3.48 8.70 -15.46
N TYR A 87 -3.85 7.91 -16.47
CA TYR A 87 -3.17 6.68 -16.88
C TYR A 87 -3.66 6.20 -18.25
N ARG A 88 -2.94 5.25 -18.84
CA ARG A 88 -3.31 4.55 -20.08
C ARG A 88 -3.61 3.09 -19.81
N VAL A 89 -4.66 2.58 -20.45
CA VAL A 89 -4.97 1.14 -20.42
C VAL A 89 -4.77 0.55 -21.81
N TRP A 90 -4.02 -0.53 -21.87
CA TRP A 90 -3.72 -1.29 -23.07
C TRP A 90 -4.58 -2.55 -23.10
N TRP A 91 -5.61 -2.54 -23.95
CA TRP A 91 -6.39 -3.73 -24.31
C TRP A 91 -5.90 -4.30 -25.66
N PRO A 92 -6.35 -5.50 -26.06
CA PRO A 92 -6.19 -5.93 -27.44
C PRO A 92 -6.82 -4.91 -28.40
N GLY A 93 -6.00 -4.29 -29.26
CA GLY A 93 -6.39 -3.22 -30.17
C GLY A 93 -5.86 -1.85 -29.75
N GLU A 94 -6.70 -0.83 -29.78
CA GLU A 94 -6.28 0.54 -29.46
C GLU A 94 -6.19 0.79 -27.96
N PRO A 95 -5.13 1.48 -27.49
CA PRO A 95 -5.02 1.89 -26.09
C PRO A 95 -6.04 2.98 -25.76
N MET A 96 -6.33 3.14 -24.47
CA MET A 96 -7.26 4.14 -23.98
C MET A 96 -6.61 5.00 -22.90
N ASP A 97 -6.53 6.30 -23.16
CA ASP A 97 -6.09 7.28 -22.18
C ASP A 97 -7.26 7.70 -21.29
N ILE A 98 -7.03 7.63 -19.99
CA ILE A 98 -8.04 8.02 -19.00
C ILE A 98 -7.76 9.47 -18.59
N PRO A 99 -8.59 10.42 -19.07
CA PRO A 99 -8.35 11.84 -18.83
C PRO A 99 -8.60 12.21 -17.37
N ALA A 100 -7.85 13.19 -16.86
CA ALA A 100 -8.06 13.74 -15.52
C ALA A 100 -9.31 14.63 -15.44
N GLY A 101 -9.69 15.26 -16.54
CA GLY A 101 -10.89 16.08 -16.63
C GLY A 101 -12.16 15.26 -16.60
N TYR A 102 -13.06 15.57 -15.64
CA TYR A 102 -14.27 14.77 -15.42
C TYR A 102 -15.23 14.80 -16.63
N ASP A 103 -15.39 15.96 -17.30
CA ASP A 103 -16.27 16.06 -18.47
C ASP A 103 -15.70 15.29 -19.67
N GLN A 104 -14.38 15.29 -19.82
CA GLN A 104 -13.68 14.48 -20.84
C GLN A 104 -13.86 12.99 -20.56
N LEU A 105 -13.76 12.57 -19.29
CA LEU A 105 -14.01 11.18 -18.89
C LEU A 105 -15.46 10.77 -19.16
N LYS A 106 -16.44 11.63 -18.88
CA LYS A 106 -17.84 11.38 -19.21
C LYS A 106 -18.04 11.22 -20.72
N ALA A 107 -17.41 12.06 -21.53
CA ALA A 107 -17.46 11.94 -22.99
C ALA A 107 -16.84 10.62 -23.47
N LEU A 108 -15.74 10.19 -22.87
CA LEU A 108 -15.11 8.90 -23.15
C LEU A 108 -16.08 7.74 -22.83
N PHE A 109 -16.70 7.74 -21.65
CA PHE A 109 -17.67 6.70 -21.24
C PHE A 109 -18.87 6.66 -22.19
N GLU A 110 -19.42 7.81 -22.56
CA GLU A 110 -20.54 7.90 -23.51
C GLU A 110 -20.19 7.39 -24.91
N SER A 111 -18.93 7.57 -25.34
CA SER A 111 -18.44 7.06 -26.63
C SER A 111 -18.34 5.53 -26.68
N LEU A 112 -18.11 4.90 -25.53
CA LEU A 112 -17.98 3.45 -25.40
C LEU A 112 -19.33 2.75 -25.19
N GLU A 113 -20.21 3.38 -24.40
CA GLU A 113 -21.55 2.85 -24.11
C GLU A 113 -22.55 4.02 -23.98
N LYS A 114 -23.58 4.01 -24.83
CA LYS A 114 -24.64 5.04 -24.81
C LYS A 114 -25.31 5.14 -23.46
N GLY A 115 -25.36 6.33 -22.90
CA GLY A 115 -25.92 6.62 -21.57
C GLY A 115 -24.94 6.38 -20.41
N ALA A 116 -23.70 5.94 -20.67
CA ALA A 116 -22.72 5.68 -19.64
C ALA A 116 -22.26 6.93 -18.89
N ALA A 117 -22.31 8.11 -19.54
CA ALA A 117 -22.01 9.38 -18.87
C ALA A 117 -22.92 9.65 -17.66
N GLY A 118 -24.25 9.45 -17.83
CA GLY A 118 -25.23 9.60 -16.74
C GLY A 118 -25.05 8.51 -15.65
N LYS A 119 -24.81 7.27 -16.09
CA LYS A 119 -24.56 6.15 -15.16
C LYS A 119 -23.27 6.35 -14.33
N LEU A 120 -22.25 6.99 -14.90
CA LEU A 120 -21.02 7.36 -14.16
C LEU A 120 -21.32 8.40 -13.08
N ASP A 121 -22.18 9.40 -13.36
CA ASP A 121 -22.60 10.38 -12.36
C ASP A 121 -23.31 9.69 -11.17
N GLU A 122 -24.21 8.74 -11.44
CA GLU A 122 -24.93 7.99 -10.41
C GLU A 122 -23.98 7.09 -9.61
N PHE A 123 -23.12 6.35 -10.28
CA PHE A 123 -22.13 5.49 -9.64
C PHE A 123 -21.21 6.28 -8.70
N LEU A 124 -20.66 7.41 -9.18
CA LEU A 124 -19.75 8.24 -8.38
C LEU A 124 -20.44 8.99 -7.24
N LYS A 125 -21.73 9.29 -7.36
CA LYS A 125 -22.53 9.81 -6.26
C LYS A 125 -22.64 8.80 -5.11
N GLU A 126 -22.87 7.52 -5.43
CA GLU A 126 -22.85 6.45 -4.42
C GLU A 126 -21.45 6.23 -3.85
N ALA A 127 -20.44 6.24 -4.71
CA ALA A 127 -19.03 6.06 -4.31
C ALA A 127 -18.54 7.20 -3.41
N ALA A 128 -18.97 8.45 -3.64
CA ALA A 128 -18.68 9.60 -2.78
C ALA A 128 -19.21 9.40 -1.35
N TYR A 129 -20.46 8.93 -1.23
CA TYR A 129 -21.04 8.63 0.07
C TYR A 129 -20.27 7.51 0.79
N LYS A 130 -19.90 6.44 0.04
CA LYS A 130 -19.10 5.34 0.58
C LYS A 130 -17.70 5.80 0.99
N TYR A 131 -17.12 6.74 0.24
CA TYR A 131 -15.83 7.35 0.58
C TYR A 131 -15.91 8.13 1.89
N ASP A 132 -16.87 9.04 2.01
CA ASP A 132 -17.06 9.84 3.23
C ASP A 132 -17.25 8.96 4.46
N VAL A 133 -18.18 8.00 4.40
CA VAL A 133 -18.41 7.10 5.53
C VAL A 133 -17.23 6.16 5.76
N GLY A 134 -16.67 5.60 4.71
CA GLY A 134 -15.54 4.66 4.78
C GLY A 134 -14.30 5.30 5.39
N ILE A 135 -13.83 6.40 4.81
CA ILE A 135 -12.54 7.03 5.15
C ILE A 135 -12.65 7.94 6.38
N ASN A 136 -13.75 8.67 6.54
CA ASN A 136 -13.87 9.61 7.66
C ASN A 136 -14.45 8.99 8.95
N LYS A 137 -15.17 7.87 8.86
CA LYS A 137 -15.85 7.25 10.01
C LYS A 137 -15.35 5.84 10.31
N LEU A 138 -15.44 4.91 9.33
CA LEU A 138 -15.19 3.48 9.59
C LEU A 138 -13.72 3.17 9.82
N VAL A 139 -12.81 3.64 8.97
CA VAL A 139 -11.37 3.34 9.09
C VAL A 139 -10.71 3.99 10.32
N GLN A 140 -11.39 4.95 10.94
CA GLN A 140 -10.96 5.59 12.19
C GLN A 140 -11.28 4.78 13.44
N LYS A 141 -12.01 3.68 13.30
CA LYS A 141 -12.40 2.81 14.43
C LYS A 141 -11.27 1.83 14.78
N PRO A 142 -10.93 1.65 16.06
CA PRO A 142 -9.85 0.75 16.48
C PRO A 142 -10.19 -0.74 16.33
N GLY A 143 -11.44 -1.09 16.03
CA GLY A 143 -11.87 -2.47 15.83
C GLY A 143 -11.81 -3.35 17.08
N ARG A 144 -12.02 -2.80 18.25
CA ARG A 144 -12.01 -3.54 19.53
C ARG A 144 -13.33 -4.24 19.84
N SER A 145 -14.46 -3.66 19.41
CA SER A 145 -15.81 -4.12 19.75
C SER A 145 -16.79 -3.85 18.61
N LEU A 146 -17.78 -4.73 18.49
CA LEU A 146 -18.93 -4.51 17.61
C LEU A 146 -19.71 -3.23 17.97
N THR A 147 -19.70 -2.84 19.26
CA THR A 147 -20.40 -1.63 19.72
C THR A 147 -19.83 -0.34 19.11
N GLU A 148 -18.59 -0.34 18.66
CA GLU A 148 -17.99 0.80 17.93
C GLU A 148 -18.70 1.09 16.60
N PHE A 149 -19.35 0.08 16.02
CA PHE A 149 -20.04 0.13 14.74
C PHE A 149 -21.57 0.24 14.91
N ILE A 150 -22.08 0.26 16.14
CA ILE A 150 -23.49 0.47 16.47
C ILE A 150 -23.72 1.97 16.66
N ASP A 151 -23.81 2.70 15.54
CA ASP A 151 -24.27 4.07 15.49
C ASP A 151 -25.57 4.07 14.67
N THR A 152 -26.60 4.76 15.16
CA THR A 152 -27.92 4.82 14.51
C THR A 152 -27.83 5.36 13.09
N ASP A 153 -26.92 6.29 12.83
CA ASP A 153 -26.67 6.83 11.49
C ASP A 153 -25.88 5.83 10.63
N LEU A 154 -24.98 5.05 11.23
CA LEU A 154 -24.24 4.00 10.56
C LEU A 154 -25.14 2.79 10.23
N ALA A 155 -26.08 2.42 11.13
CA ALA A 155 -27.01 1.32 10.90
C ALA A 155 -27.96 1.62 9.71
N LYS A 156 -28.43 2.85 9.60
CA LYS A 156 -29.16 3.33 8.41
C LYS A 156 -28.27 3.41 7.16
N GLY A 157 -26.99 3.70 7.33
CA GLY A 157 -25.99 3.78 6.28
C GLY A 157 -25.52 2.42 5.75
N LEU A 158 -25.53 1.36 6.58
CA LEU A 158 -25.04 0.02 6.19
C LEU A 158 -25.75 -0.53 4.94
N LEU A 159 -27.05 -0.26 4.80
CA LEU A 159 -27.80 -0.64 3.57
C LEU A 159 -27.32 0.14 2.35
N LYS A 160 -26.92 1.42 2.52
CA LYS A 160 -26.39 2.26 1.44
C LYS A 160 -24.93 1.99 1.13
N LEU A 161 -24.21 1.30 2.02
CA LEU A 161 -22.80 0.96 1.83
C LEU A 161 -22.62 -0.27 0.95
N ASP A 162 -23.68 -0.99 0.59
CA ASP A 162 -23.63 -2.19 -0.26
C ASP A 162 -22.61 -3.25 0.22
N VAL A 163 -22.46 -3.41 1.53
CA VAL A 163 -21.49 -4.34 2.11
C VAL A 163 -21.75 -5.81 1.76
N PHE A 164 -22.99 -6.16 1.40
CA PHE A 164 -23.42 -7.50 1.01
C PHE A 164 -23.49 -7.70 -0.52
N THR A 165 -23.34 -6.64 -1.29
CA THR A 165 -23.28 -6.69 -2.76
C THR A 165 -21.79 -6.76 -3.17
N SER A 166 -21.43 -7.65 -4.10
CA SER A 166 -20.06 -7.67 -4.63
C SER A 166 -19.80 -6.51 -5.59
N MET A 167 -18.52 -6.11 -5.70
CA MET A 167 -18.10 -5.05 -6.62
C MET A 167 -18.49 -5.36 -8.06
N LYS A 168 -18.25 -6.59 -8.55
CA LYS A 168 -18.64 -7.05 -9.90
C LYS A 168 -20.13 -6.88 -10.14
N LYS A 169 -20.97 -7.30 -9.19
CA LYS A 169 -22.43 -7.13 -9.27
C LYS A 169 -22.84 -5.67 -9.30
N HIS A 170 -22.17 -4.85 -8.49
CA HIS A 170 -22.47 -3.41 -8.41
C HIS A 170 -22.12 -2.70 -9.70
N VAL A 171 -20.89 -2.88 -10.22
CA VAL A 171 -20.44 -2.31 -11.50
C VAL A 171 -21.35 -2.75 -12.65
N GLY A 172 -21.75 -4.03 -12.67
CA GLY A 172 -22.65 -4.59 -13.69
C GLY A 172 -24.07 -4.01 -13.70
N LYS A 173 -24.51 -3.28 -12.66
CA LYS A 173 -25.77 -2.51 -12.68
C LYS A 173 -25.68 -1.26 -13.56
N PHE A 174 -24.49 -0.70 -13.68
CA PHE A 174 -24.25 0.56 -14.37
C PHE A 174 -23.71 0.37 -15.78
N PHE A 175 -22.76 -0.56 -15.97
CA PHE A 175 -22.02 -0.70 -17.22
C PHE A 175 -22.14 -2.09 -17.82
N THR A 176 -22.20 -2.14 -19.17
CA THR A 176 -22.26 -3.38 -19.96
C THR A 176 -21.01 -3.58 -20.81
N ASP A 177 -20.36 -2.50 -21.27
CA ASP A 177 -19.10 -2.57 -22.01
C ASP A 177 -18.01 -3.21 -21.10
N PRO A 178 -17.32 -4.28 -21.56
CA PRO A 178 -16.34 -5.00 -20.75
C PRO A 178 -15.13 -4.13 -20.35
N ARG A 179 -14.76 -3.16 -21.16
CA ARG A 179 -13.65 -2.23 -20.83
C ARG A 179 -14.03 -1.31 -19.69
N LEU A 180 -15.26 -0.76 -19.70
CA LEU A 180 -15.78 0.05 -18.62
C LEU A 180 -15.90 -0.76 -17.32
N ARG A 181 -16.34 -2.02 -17.41
CA ARG A 181 -16.37 -2.90 -16.23
C ARG A 181 -15.00 -3.14 -15.65
N GLN A 182 -14.03 -3.53 -16.48
CA GLN A 182 -12.65 -3.75 -16.02
C GLN A 182 -12.04 -2.47 -15.43
N LEU A 183 -12.27 -1.32 -16.07
CA LEU A 183 -11.82 -0.01 -15.58
C LEU A 183 -12.40 0.32 -14.19
N MET A 184 -13.65 -0.04 -13.94
CA MET A 184 -14.30 0.22 -12.65
C MET A 184 -13.98 -0.85 -11.59
N GLU A 185 -13.54 -2.04 -12.00
CA GLU A 185 -13.21 -3.15 -11.12
C GLU A 185 -11.74 -3.22 -10.74
N PHE A 186 -10.80 -2.75 -11.57
CA PHE A 186 -9.37 -2.91 -11.31
C PHE A 186 -8.88 -2.29 -9.98
N PRO A 187 -9.40 -1.14 -9.48
CA PRO A 187 -8.89 -0.55 -8.24
C PRO A 187 -9.05 -1.45 -7.02
N VAL A 188 -9.99 -2.41 -7.05
CA VAL A 188 -10.22 -3.30 -5.92
C VAL A 188 -9.32 -4.55 -5.91
N LEU A 189 -8.60 -4.83 -7.00
CA LEU A 189 -7.67 -5.97 -7.05
C LEU A 189 -6.54 -5.84 -6.01
N PHE A 190 -6.11 -4.64 -5.72
CA PHE A 190 -5.10 -4.37 -4.69
C PHE A 190 -5.60 -4.62 -3.26
N LEU A 191 -6.91 -4.79 -3.06
CA LEU A 191 -7.50 -5.07 -1.75
C LEU A 191 -7.46 -6.55 -1.35
N GLY A 192 -7.03 -7.42 -2.27
CA GLY A 192 -6.68 -8.80 -1.96
C GLY A 192 -7.75 -9.84 -2.25
N ALA A 193 -8.71 -9.55 -3.13
CA ALA A 193 -9.64 -10.56 -3.66
C ALA A 193 -10.24 -10.13 -5.01
N LEU A 194 -10.82 -11.10 -5.70
CA LEU A 194 -11.58 -10.85 -6.93
C LEU A 194 -12.78 -9.92 -6.70
N PRO A 195 -13.21 -9.13 -7.71
CA PRO A 195 -14.38 -8.26 -7.62
C PRO A 195 -15.68 -8.94 -7.18
N GLU A 196 -15.82 -10.26 -7.39
CA GLU A 196 -16.93 -11.07 -6.89
C GLU A 196 -16.92 -11.27 -5.38
N LYS A 197 -15.77 -11.17 -4.73
CA LYS A 197 -15.56 -11.43 -3.30
C LYS A 197 -15.38 -10.17 -2.48
N ILE A 198 -15.17 -9.04 -3.12
CA ILE A 198 -15.00 -7.74 -2.47
C ILE A 198 -16.36 -7.02 -2.40
N PRO A 199 -16.74 -6.46 -1.24
CA PRO A 199 -17.93 -5.65 -1.09
C PRO A 199 -17.94 -4.40 -1.99
N ALA A 200 -19.10 -4.03 -2.50
CA ALA A 200 -19.28 -2.82 -3.29
C ALA A 200 -19.05 -1.51 -2.50
N LEU A 201 -18.93 -1.58 -1.18
CA LEU A 201 -18.37 -0.50 -0.35
C LEU A 201 -17.06 0.04 -0.95
N TYR A 202 -16.22 -0.85 -1.47
CA TYR A 202 -14.91 -0.47 -2.01
C TYR A 202 -14.95 0.25 -3.36
N SER A 203 -16.14 0.52 -3.92
CA SER A 203 -16.28 1.50 -5.00
C SER A 203 -15.85 2.92 -4.58
N LEU A 204 -15.67 3.15 -3.28
CA LEU A 204 -14.98 4.34 -2.76
C LEU A 204 -13.61 4.58 -3.41
N MET A 205 -12.90 3.51 -3.88
CA MET A 205 -11.64 3.63 -4.60
C MET A 205 -11.81 4.31 -5.95
N ASN A 206 -12.94 4.08 -6.64
CA ASN A 206 -13.25 4.79 -7.89
C ASN A 206 -13.50 6.29 -7.66
N TYR A 207 -14.07 6.66 -6.51
CA TYR A 207 -14.18 8.07 -6.14
C TYR A 207 -12.79 8.68 -5.89
N ALA A 208 -11.91 7.95 -5.20
CA ALA A 208 -10.54 8.39 -4.96
C ALA A 208 -9.77 8.58 -6.28
N ASP A 209 -9.88 7.64 -7.21
CA ASP A 209 -9.23 7.72 -8.52
C ASP A 209 -9.82 8.85 -9.38
N ILE A 210 -11.14 8.81 -9.65
CA ILE A 210 -11.78 9.66 -10.65
C ILE A 210 -12.01 11.09 -10.14
N LYS A 211 -12.48 11.26 -8.91
CA LYS A 211 -12.83 12.59 -8.37
C LYS A 211 -11.68 13.27 -7.63
N LEU A 212 -10.96 12.53 -6.78
CA LEU A 212 -9.81 13.09 -6.06
C LEU A 212 -8.54 13.04 -6.91
N GLY A 213 -8.46 12.05 -7.76
CA GLY A 213 -7.53 11.97 -8.86
C GLY A 213 -6.23 11.25 -8.58
N THR A 214 -5.49 11.06 -9.66
CA THR A 214 -4.17 10.42 -9.65
C THR A 214 -3.10 11.50 -9.70
N TRP A 215 -2.20 11.47 -8.72
CA TRP A 215 -1.15 12.47 -8.51
C TRP A 215 0.22 11.82 -8.47
N TYR A 216 1.24 12.65 -8.61
CA TYR A 216 2.63 12.26 -8.48
C TYR A 216 3.38 13.29 -7.62
N PRO A 217 4.07 12.89 -6.57
CA PRO A 217 4.99 13.78 -5.84
C PRO A 217 6.27 13.94 -6.64
N ASP A 218 6.67 15.19 -6.94
CA ASP A 218 7.91 15.47 -7.67
C ASP A 218 9.10 14.79 -6.97
N ALA A 219 9.99 14.17 -7.74
CA ALA A 219 11.11 13.31 -7.33
C ALA A 219 10.74 11.94 -6.73
N GLY A 220 9.47 11.50 -6.82
CA GLY A 220 9.03 10.14 -6.49
C GLY A 220 8.22 10.00 -5.21
N MET A 221 7.66 8.81 -5.01
CA MET A 221 6.83 8.49 -3.85
C MET A 221 7.60 8.52 -2.52
N HIS A 222 8.92 8.32 -2.57
CA HIS A 222 9.75 8.42 -1.36
C HIS A 222 9.77 9.83 -0.76
N GLU A 223 9.49 10.88 -1.54
CA GLU A 223 9.39 12.25 -1.03
C GLU A 223 8.26 12.41 0.01
N VAL A 224 7.20 11.62 -0.12
CA VAL A 224 6.15 11.55 0.91
C VAL A 224 6.71 11.04 2.23
N VAL A 225 7.54 9.99 2.17
CA VAL A 225 8.22 9.45 3.37
C VAL A 225 9.15 10.49 3.98
N ARG A 226 9.96 11.16 3.15
CA ARG A 226 10.87 12.22 3.61
C ARG A 226 10.12 13.37 4.28
N GLY A 227 9.01 13.81 3.67
CA GLY A 227 8.17 14.86 4.25
C GLY A 227 7.58 14.47 5.60
N MET A 228 7.10 13.24 5.73
CA MET A 228 6.57 12.72 7.00
C MET A 228 7.67 12.53 8.05
N GLN A 229 8.85 12.06 7.66
CA GLN A 229 10.01 11.93 8.57
C GLN A 229 10.44 13.30 9.06
N HIS A 230 10.59 14.27 8.18
CA HIS A 230 10.99 15.62 8.52
C HIS A 230 10.00 16.26 9.53
N LEU A 231 8.69 16.15 9.27
CA LEU A 231 7.68 16.56 10.24
C LEU A 231 7.86 15.86 11.60
N ALA A 232 8.10 14.56 11.61
CA ALA A 232 8.30 13.80 12.85
C ALA A 232 9.54 14.29 13.62
N GLU A 233 10.64 14.58 12.91
CA GLU A 233 11.87 15.16 13.48
C GLU A 233 11.64 16.55 14.03
N GLU A 234 10.89 17.42 13.36
CA GLU A 234 10.46 18.73 13.89
C GLU A 234 9.67 18.59 15.21
N LEU A 235 8.94 17.50 15.37
CA LEU A 235 8.20 17.18 16.60
C LEU A 235 9.07 16.54 17.70
N GLY A 236 10.37 16.31 17.43
CA GLY A 236 11.32 15.73 18.37
C GLY A 236 11.43 14.20 18.33
N VAL A 237 10.89 13.53 17.29
CA VAL A 237 11.10 12.09 17.10
C VAL A 237 12.54 11.82 16.70
N ARG A 238 13.17 10.84 17.33
CA ARG A 238 14.50 10.35 16.96
C ARG A 238 14.36 9.11 16.07
N PHE A 239 15.03 9.13 14.92
CA PHE A 239 15.16 7.97 14.03
C PHE A 239 16.55 7.36 14.19
N GLU A 240 16.61 6.07 14.46
CA GLU A 240 17.84 5.31 14.52
C GLU A 240 17.80 4.21 13.47
N PHE A 241 18.64 4.38 12.44
CA PHE A 241 18.75 3.47 11.29
C PHE A 241 19.80 2.39 11.54
N ASN A 242 19.75 1.31 10.72
CA ASN A 242 20.61 0.13 10.86
C ASN A 242 20.45 -0.53 12.24
N LYS A 243 19.26 -0.44 12.82
CA LYS A 243 18.89 -0.96 14.14
C LYS A 243 17.86 -2.08 13.97
N ASP A 244 18.35 -3.30 13.88
CA ASP A 244 17.50 -4.48 13.70
C ASP A 244 17.06 -5.07 15.04
N VAL A 245 15.77 -4.97 15.33
CA VAL A 245 15.19 -5.48 16.58
C VAL A 245 15.15 -7.01 16.53
N GLN A 246 15.80 -7.67 17.50
CA GLN A 246 15.97 -9.11 17.55
C GLN A 246 15.07 -9.79 18.57
N GLN A 247 14.75 -9.11 19.70
CA GLN A 247 14.01 -9.73 20.79
C GLN A 247 13.32 -8.67 21.67
N LEU A 248 12.16 -9.03 22.21
CA LEU A 248 11.45 -8.28 23.26
C LEU A 248 11.54 -9.06 24.56
N GLU A 249 12.28 -8.52 25.54
CA GLU A 249 12.41 -9.09 26.88
C GLU A 249 11.20 -8.70 27.72
N ILE A 250 10.49 -9.72 28.24
CA ILE A 250 9.21 -9.52 28.93
C ILE A 250 9.29 -10.05 30.35
N GLU A 251 8.89 -9.21 31.31
CA GLU A 251 8.72 -9.58 32.71
C GLU A 251 7.29 -9.22 33.17
N ASN A 252 6.61 -10.17 33.77
CA ASN A 252 5.23 -9.99 34.31
C ASN A 252 4.23 -9.43 33.27
N GLY A 253 4.38 -9.86 31.99
CA GLY A 253 3.53 -9.42 30.90
C GLY A 253 3.79 -7.99 30.41
N THR A 254 4.95 -7.43 30.68
CA THR A 254 5.39 -6.09 30.28
C THR A 254 6.76 -6.15 29.64
N ILE A 255 6.94 -5.55 28.46
CA ILE A 255 8.27 -5.42 27.84
C ILE A 255 9.12 -4.52 28.72
N LYS A 256 10.30 -5.01 29.07
CA LYS A 256 11.33 -4.30 29.85
C LYS A 256 12.47 -3.82 28.97
N LYS A 257 12.86 -4.62 27.98
CA LYS A 257 13.93 -4.26 27.04
C LYS A 257 13.56 -4.66 25.61
N VAL A 258 14.01 -3.83 24.68
CA VAL A 258 14.02 -4.09 23.23
C VAL A 258 15.47 -4.34 22.86
N TRP A 259 15.80 -5.57 22.49
CA TRP A 259 17.16 -5.95 22.09
C TRP A 259 17.35 -5.71 20.60
N VAL A 260 18.42 -5.01 20.26
CA VAL A 260 18.70 -4.49 18.93
C VAL A 260 20.10 -4.90 18.50
N LYS A 261 20.20 -5.49 17.33
CA LYS A 261 21.46 -5.74 16.64
C LYS A 261 21.80 -4.53 15.78
N GLU A 262 22.96 -3.95 15.98
CA GLU A 262 23.50 -2.91 15.10
C GLU A 262 24.08 -3.56 13.85
N GLN A 263 23.64 -3.12 12.68
CA GLN A 263 24.20 -3.57 11.40
C GLN A 263 25.42 -2.71 11.05
N GLY A 264 26.55 -3.35 10.77
CA GLY A 264 27.82 -2.68 10.44
C GLY A 264 29.04 -3.54 10.78
N GLU A 265 30.27 -2.99 10.67
CA GLU A 265 31.52 -3.73 10.89
C GLU A 265 31.70 -4.29 12.31
N ASN A 266 31.06 -3.66 13.31
CA ASN A 266 31.05 -4.13 14.69
C ASN A 266 29.60 -4.47 15.09
N GLU A 267 29.18 -5.71 14.82
CA GLU A 267 27.87 -6.21 15.26
C GLU A 267 27.79 -6.19 16.79
N SER A 268 27.10 -5.21 17.35
CA SER A 268 26.86 -5.11 18.79
C SER A 268 25.38 -5.34 19.11
N LEU A 269 25.11 -5.95 20.26
CA LEU A 269 23.77 -6.10 20.79
C LEU A 269 23.56 -5.06 21.88
N SER A 270 22.61 -4.15 21.67
CA SER A 270 22.24 -3.10 22.62
C SER A 270 20.82 -3.27 23.11
N ALA A 271 20.52 -2.71 24.30
CA ALA A 271 19.21 -2.81 24.90
C ALA A 271 18.58 -1.42 25.10
N TYR A 272 17.38 -1.24 24.58
CA TYR A 272 16.56 -0.05 24.78
C TYR A 272 15.45 -0.31 25.79
N THR A 273 15.06 0.71 26.55
CA THR A 273 13.94 0.66 27.49
C THR A 273 12.85 1.63 27.08
N ALA A 274 11.59 1.21 27.22
CA ALA A 274 10.42 2.05 26.95
C ALA A 274 9.24 1.71 27.84
N ASP A 275 8.39 2.68 28.09
CA ASP A 275 7.10 2.48 28.76
C ASP A 275 6.10 1.79 27.85
N VAL A 276 6.15 2.09 26.54
CA VAL A 276 5.28 1.50 25.51
C VAL A 276 6.12 1.16 24.28
N VAL A 277 5.79 0.06 23.60
CA VAL A 277 6.37 -0.37 22.34
C VAL A 277 5.26 -0.44 21.28
N ILE A 278 5.52 0.16 20.11
CA ILE A 278 4.66 0.08 18.94
C ILE A 278 5.35 -0.77 17.87
N GLY A 279 4.77 -1.91 17.54
CA GLY A 279 5.21 -2.74 16.42
C GLY A 279 4.62 -2.23 15.11
N ALA A 280 5.44 -1.58 14.30
CA ALA A 280 5.11 -1.07 12.97
C ALA A 280 5.81 -1.85 11.84
N ALA A 281 6.59 -2.88 12.18
CA ALA A 281 7.08 -3.90 11.25
C ALA A 281 6.00 -4.96 10.99
N ASP A 282 6.33 -6.04 10.27
CA ASP A 282 5.36 -7.11 10.01
C ASP A 282 4.82 -7.71 11.32
N TYR A 283 3.50 -7.73 11.47
CA TYR A 283 2.84 -8.16 12.72
C TYR A 283 3.15 -9.61 13.04
N HIS A 284 3.12 -10.48 12.02
CA HIS A 284 3.42 -11.90 12.21
C HIS A 284 4.86 -12.08 12.67
N PHE A 285 5.82 -11.36 12.09
CA PHE A 285 7.22 -11.38 12.50
C PHE A 285 7.39 -10.97 13.96
N ILE A 286 6.79 -9.87 14.38
CA ILE A 286 6.89 -9.41 15.77
C ILE A 286 6.33 -10.47 16.72
N GLU A 287 5.13 -11.01 16.43
CA GLU A 287 4.49 -12.04 17.25
C GLU A 287 5.29 -13.34 17.33
N THR A 288 5.83 -13.80 16.20
CA THR A 288 6.39 -15.15 16.11
C THR A 288 7.90 -15.21 16.30
N LYS A 289 8.61 -14.10 16.05
CA LYS A 289 10.07 -14.04 16.13
C LYS A 289 10.58 -13.21 17.30
N LEU A 290 9.93 -12.08 17.60
CA LEU A 290 10.40 -11.19 18.66
C LEU A 290 9.79 -11.52 20.03
N LEU A 291 8.60 -12.16 20.08
CA LEU A 291 7.94 -12.54 21.33
C LEU A 291 8.22 -14.01 21.70
N PRO A 292 8.51 -14.30 22.98
CA PRO A 292 8.45 -15.66 23.49
C PRO A 292 7.06 -16.28 23.27
N ALA A 293 6.98 -17.57 22.99
CA ALA A 293 5.75 -18.25 22.60
C ALA A 293 4.58 -18.07 23.61
N ALA A 294 4.88 -17.97 24.90
CA ALA A 294 3.88 -17.76 25.95
C ALA A 294 3.15 -16.42 25.83
N TYR A 295 3.75 -15.42 25.20
CA TYR A 295 3.22 -14.05 25.08
C TYR A 295 2.61 -13.75 23.71
N ARG A 296 2.56 -14.70 22.77
CA ARG A 296 1.92 -14.54 21.46
C ARG A 296 0.41 -14.49 21.60
N SER A 297 -0.22 -13.51 20.97
CA SER A 297 -1.68 -13.35 20.95
C SER A 297 -2.36 -14.34 20.03
N TYR A 298 -1.66 -14.74 18.96
CA TYR A 298 -2.15 -15.61 17.89
C TYR A 298 -1.14 -16.73 17.64
N ASN A 299 -1.66 -17.95 17.39
CA ASN A 299 -0.84 -19.12 17.06
C ASN A 299 -0.61 -19.23 15.53
N GLU A 300 0.27 -20.14 15.12
CA GLU A 300 0.57 -20.37 13.70
C GLU A 300 -0.67 -20.73 12.89
N LEU A 301 -1.55 -21.58 13.43
CA LEU A 301 -2.81 -21.97 12.78
C LEU A 301 -3.73 -20.77 12.48
N TYR A 302 -3.73 -19.75 13.34
CA TYR A 302 -4.44 -18.50 13.08
C TYR A 302 -3.85 -17.77 11.87
N TRP A 303 -2.53 -17.64 11.80
CA TRP A 303 -1.84 -16.94 10.72
C TRP A 303 -1.96 -17.69 9.39
N GLU A 304 -1.82 -19.01 9.39
CA GLU A 304 -1.98 -19.83 8.19
C GLU A 304 -3.34 -19.70 7.54
N LYS A 305 -4.40 -19.55 8.35
CA LYS A 305 -5.78 -19.34 7.88
C LYS A 305 -6.04 -17.95 7.34
N ARG A 306 -5.10 -17.01 7.49
CA ARG A 306 -5.28 -15.64 6.96
C ARG A 306 -5.11 -15.62 5.45
N VAL A 307 -6.06 -14.95 4.79
CA VAL A 307 -5.98 -14.67 3.36
C VAL A 307 -5.14 -13.41 3.19
N MET A 308 -4.02 -13.55 2.51
CA MET A 308 -3.14 -12.42 2.21
C MET A 308 -3.62 -11.72 0.94
N ALA A 309 -3.44 -10.41 0.89
CA ALA A 309 -3.47 -9.66 -0.35
C ALA A 309 -2.27 -10.04 -1.23
N PRO A 310 -2.22 -9.65 -2.50
CA PRO A 310 -1.16 -10.08 -3.40
C PRO A 310 0.25 -9.78 -2.90
N SER A 311 1.20 -10.55 -3.39
CA SER A 311 2.59 -10.17 -3.56
C SER A 311 2.78 -9.55 -4.95
N CYS A 312 4.01 -9.22 -5.30
CA CYS A 312 4.36 -8.68 -6.61
C CYS A 312 5.65 -9.31 -7.11
N LEU A 313 5.73 -9.50 -8.44
CA LEU A 313 6.98 -9.61 -9.17
C LEU A 313 7.24 -8.26 -9.83
N ILE A 314 8.36 -7.65 -9.48
CA ILE A 314 8.71 -6.28 -9.88
C ILE A 314 10.01 -6.31 -10.67
N TYR A 315 10.11 -5.43 -11.68
CA TYR A 315 11.37 -5.14 -12.36
C TYR A 315 11.59 -3.63 -12.40
N TYR A 316 12.76 -3.23 -11.98
CA TYR A 316 13.29 -1.88 -12.14
C TYR A 316 14.21 -1.89 -13.34
N VAL A 317 13.90 -1.08 -14.35
CA VAL A 317 14.58 -1.12 -15.65
C VAL A 317 14.99 0.29 -16.05
N GLY A 318 16.30 0.51 -16.22
CA GLY A 318 16.83 1.73 -16.80
C GLY A 318 17.13 1.51 -18.29
N ILE A 319 16.69 2.42 -19.15
CA ILE A 319 16.94 2.36 -20.59
C ILE A 319 17.60 3.66 -21.09
N ASN A 320 18.47 3.54 -22.09
CA ASN A 320 19.23 4.66 -22.67
C ASN A 320 18.54 5.31 -23.88
N LYS A 321 17.21 5.39 -23.84
CA LYS A 321 16.40 6.10 -24.85
C LYS A 321 15.16 6.73 -24.22
N LYS A 322 14.59 7.74 -24.87
CA LYS A 322 13.27 8.28 -24.54
C LYS A 322 12.17 7.47 -25.21
N LEU A 323 11.02 7.39 -24.57
CA LEU A 323 9.82 6.71 -25.05
C LEU A 323 8.74 7.74 -25.39
N ASN A 324 8.04 7.52 -26.51
CA ASN A 324 7.03 8.48 -27.01
C ASN A 324 5.60 7.97 -26.84
N ASN A 325 5.43 6.66 -26.74
CA ASN A 325 4.09 6.05 -26.70
C ASN A 325 3.76 5.37 -25.38
N ILE A 326 4.15 5.98 -24.27
CA ILE A 326 3.74 5.58 -22.93
C ILE A 326 3.40 6.80 -22.09
N LEU A 327 2.60 6.61 -21.05
CA LEU A 327 2.33 7.61 -20.02
C LEU A 327 3.06 7.26 -18.73
N HIS A 328 2.91 8.11 -17.71
CA HIS A 328 3.43 7.83 -16.38
C HIS A 328 2.93 6.48 -15.85
N HIS A 329 1.63 6.21 -15.95
CA HIS A 329 1.01 4.95 -15.57
C HIS A 329 0.43 4.23 -16.78
N ASN A 330 0.75 2.96 -16.94
CA ASN A 330 0.29 2.11 -18.04
C ASN A 330 -0.19 0.76 -17.49
N LEU A 331 -1.46 0.42 -17.71
CA LEU A 331 -2.07 -0.83 -17.32
C LEU A 331 -2.20 -1.73 -18.56
N PHE A 332 -1.63 -2.92 -18.53
CA PHE A 332 -1.73 -3.89 -19.62
C PHE A 332 -2.79 -4.94 -19.29
N PHE A 333 -3.99 -4.76 -19.87
CA PHE A 333 -5.16 -5.63 -19.75
C PHE A 333 -5.35 -6.42 -21.06
N ASP A 334 -4.26 -6.88 -21.63
CA ASP A 334 -4.20 -7.54 -22.93
C ASP A 334 -4.36 -9.07 -22.85
N THR A 335 -4.64 -9.61 -21.67
CA THR A 335 -4.94 -11.02 -21.40
C THR A 335 -6.20 -11.15 -20.54
N ASP A 336 -6.59 -12.39 -20.21
CA ASP A 336 -7.81 -12.68 -19.44
C ASP A 336 -7.69 -12.20 -17.99
N PHE A 337 -8.51 -11.22 -17.63
CA PHE A 337 -8.57 -10.59 -16.32
C PHE A 337 -9.06 -11.54 -15.22
N GLU A 338 -10.03 -12.41 -15.55
CA GLU A 338 -10.59 -13.35 -14.57
C GLU A 338 -9.64 -14.52 -14.31
N GLU A 339 -8.94 -14.99 -15.34
CA GLU A 339 -8.00 -16.09 -15.19
C GLU A 339 -6.79 -15.69 -14.33
N HIS A 340 -6.19 -14.54 -14.62
CA HIS A 340 -5.10 -14.02 -13.77
C HIS A 340 -5.56 -13.84 -12.31
N GLY A 341 -6.78 -13.33 -12.11
CA GLY A 341 -7.36 -13.21 -10.78
C GLY A 341 -7.55 -14.56 -10.08
N LYS A 342 -7.94 -15.63 -10.79
CA LYS A 342 -8.01 -16.98 -10.22
C LYS A 342 -6.63 -17.51 -9.83
N GLU A 343 -5.62 -17.29 -10.66
CA GLU A 343 -4.24 -17.71 -10.38
C GLU A 343 -3.70 -17.06 -9.10
N ILE A 344 -4.02 -15.78 -8.85
CA ILE A 344 -3.61 -15.09 -7.63
C ILE A 344 -4.40 -15.56 -6.39
N TYR A 345 -5.72 -15.63 -6.49
CA TYR A 345 -6.58 -15.72 -5.29
C TYR A 345 -7.14 -17.09 -5.01
N GLN A 346 -7.19 -17.99 -6.01
CA GLN A 346 -7.80 -19.31 -5.88
C GLN A 346 -6.77 -20.43 -5.98
N THR A 347 -6.11 -20.58 -7.13
CA THR A 347 -5.13 -21.65 -7.36
C THR A 347 -3.79 -21.37 -6.71
N LYS A 348 -3.43 -20.09 -6.53
CA LYS A 348 -2.16 -19.63 -5.99
C LYS A 348 -0.97 -20.23 -6.73
N THR A 349 -0.95 -20.00 -8.02
CA THR A 349 0.09 -20.42 -8.94
C THR A 349 0.80 -19.20 -9.54
N TRP A 350 1.99 -19.39 -10.06
CA TRP A 350 2.62 -18.41 -10.91
C TRP A 350 1.76 -18.20 -12.15
N PRO A 351 1.34 -16.94 -12.47
CA PRO A 351 0.37 -16.71 -13.55
C PRO A 351 0.99 -17.01 -14.92
N VAL A 352 0.21 -17.68 -15.78
CA VAL A 352 0.68 -18.11 -17.11
C VAL A 352 0.82 -16.91 -18.04
N ASP A 353 -0.23 -16.09 -18.12
CA ASP A 353 -0.28 -14.89 -18.96
C ASP A 353 -0.75 -13.69 -18.12
N PRO A 354 0.13 -13.14 -17.25
CA PRO A 354 -0.29 -12.14 -16.28
C PRO A 354 -0.70 -10.81 -16.92
N LEU A 355 -1.69 -10.16 -16.34
CA LEU A 355 -1.83 -8.72 -16.46
C LEU A 355 -0.63 -8.05 -15.78
N PHE A 356 -0.21 -6.90 -16.26
CA PHE A 356 0.90 -6.18 -15.65
C PHE A 356 0.72 -4.67 -15.73
N TYR A 357 1.48 -3.98 -14.94
CA TYR A 357 1.51 -2.54 -14.86
C TYR A 357 2.92 -2.02 -15.13
N VAL A 358 3.03 -0.90 -15.84
CA VAL A 358 4.30 -0.19 -16.04
C VAL A 358 4.17 1.24 -15.58
N CYS A 359 5.03 1.64 -14.63
CA CYS A 359 5.24 3.04 -14.27
C CYS A 359 6.49 3.56 -14.99
N ALA A 360 6.36 4.66 -15.70
CA ALA A 360 7.44 5.36 -16.37
C ALA A 360 7.58 6.76 -15.78
N THR A 361 8.16 6.84 -14.59
CA THR A 361 8.22 8.07 -13.80
C THR A 361 8.94 9.19 -14.53
N SER A 362 10.02 8.85 -15.25
CA SER A 362 10.85 9.80 -15.99
C SER A 362 10.17 10.43 -17.22
N VAL A 363 9.02 9.91 -17.67
CA VAL A 363 8.17 10.58 -18.69
C VAL A 363 7.56 11.87 -18.13
N THR A 364 7.40 11.95 -16.81
CA THR A 364 6.80 13.08 -16.11
C THR A 364 7.84 13.94 -15.38
N ASP A 365 8.94 13.32 -14.94
CA ASP A 365 9.94 13.92 -14.07
C ASP A 365 11.36 13.57 -14.50
N ASP A 366 12.05 14.53 -15.09
CA ASP A 366 13.41 14.35 -15.59
C ASP A 366 14.46 14.15 -14.47
N SER A 367 14.11 14.38 -13.21
CA SER A 367 15.05 14.26 -12.07
C SER A 367 15.34 12.81 -11.66
N VAL A 368 14.55 11.85 -12.14
CA VAL A 368 14.62 10.44 -11.70
C VAL A 368 15.36 9.51 -12.68
N ALA A 369 15.88 10.06 -13.80
CA ALA A 369 16.68 9.32 -14.76
C ALA A 369 17.75 10.24 -15.40
N PRO A 370 18.87 9.71 -15.92
CA PRO A 370 19.84 10.49 -16.68
C PRO A 370 19.22 11.11 -17.92
N ALA A 371 19.76 12.23 -18.38
CA ALA A 371 19.28 12.93 -19.57
C ALA A 371 19.24 11.98 -20.80
N GLY A 372 18.12 11.94 -21.51
CA GLY A 372 17.90 11.06 -22.65
C GLY A 372 17.56 9.60 -22.31
N HIS A 373 17.39 9.29 -21.04
CA HIS A 373 17.06 7.96 -20.53
C HIS A 373 15.64 7.92 -19.94
N GLU A 374 15.12 6.70 -19.73
CA GLU A 374 13.87 6.47 -18.99
C GLU A 374 14.08 5.41 -17.92
N ASN A 375 13.41 5.59 -16.76
CA ASN A 375 13.21 4.53 -15.77
C ASN A 375 11.84 3.89 -15.94
N LEU A 376 11.79 2.58 -15.88
CA LEU A 376 10.57 1.79 -15.99
C LEU A 376 10.45 0.87 -14.78
N PHE A 377 9.28 0.86 -14.18
CA PHE A 377 8.92 -0.03 -13.10
C PHE A 377 7.81 -0.97 -13.60
N PHE A 378 8.14 -2.23 -13.84
CA PHE A 378 7.16 -3.26 -14.19
C PHE A 378 6.67 -3.95 -12.94
N LEU A 379 5.38 -4.19 -12.84
CA LEU A 379 4.78 -4.90 -11.74
C LEU A 379 3.75 -5.93 -12.24
N VAL A 380 3.95 -7.17 -11.83
CA VAL A 380 2.98 -8.26 -11.97
C VAL A 380 2.42 -8.61 -10.60
N PRO A 381 1.11 -8.49 -10.36
CA PRO A 381 0.49 -9.05 -9.17
C PRO A 381 0.60 -10.58 -9.18
N ILE A 382 1.05 -11.16 -8.07
CA ILE A 382 1.19 -12.61 -7.88
C ILE A 382 0.63 -13.02 -6.52
N ALA A 383 0.36 -14.29 -6.31
CA ALA A 383 -0.08 -14.77 -5.01
C ALA A 383 1.01 -14.62 -3.95
N ALA A 384 0.62 -14.31 -2.71
CA ALA A 384 1.54 -14.39 -1.59
C ALA A 384 1.81 -15.85 -1.21
N GLY A 385 3.05 -16.17 -0.86
CA GLY A 385 3.49 -17.50 -0.45
C GLY A 385 3.78 -18.45 -1.61
N LEU A 386 4.02 -17.94 -2.81
CA LEU A 386 4.48 -18.75 -3.93
C LEU A 386 5.89 -19.28 -3.67
N GLU A 387 6.06 -20.55 -3.98
CA GLU A 387 7.37 -21.23 -4.02
C GLU A 387 7.97 -21.15 -5.43
N GLY A 388 9.25 -21.50 -5.56
CA GLY A 388 9.94 -21.52 -6.85
C GLY A 388 10.36 -20.15 -7.37
N ASP A 389 10.45 -19.15 -6.51
CA ASP A 389 10.95 -17.80 -6.83
C ASP A 389 12.46 -17.87 -7.09
N THR A 390 12.84 -18.03 -8.35
CA THR A 390 14.24 -18.13 -8.80
C THR A 390 14.56 -17.07 -9.84
N GLU A 391 15.84 -16.71 -9.99
CA GLU A 391 16.26 -15.75 -11.02
C GLU A 391 15.88 -16.22 -12.44
N THR A 392 16.01 -17.50 -12.74
CA THR A 392 15.60 -18.07 -14.04
C THR A 392 14.12 -17.82 -14.33
N LEU A 393 13.25 -18.10 -13.34
CA LEU A 393 11.82 -17.85 -13.48
C LEU A 393 11.54 -16.34 -13.67
N ARG A 394 12.20 -15.49 -12.89
CA ARG A 394 12.07 -14.04 -13.03
C ARG A 394 12.51 -13.54 -14.40
N ASP A 395 13.60 -14.08 -14.96
CA ASP A 395 14.06 -13.74 -16.30
C ASP A 395 13.08 -14.20 -17.39
N GLU A 396 12.52 -15.39 -17.28
CA GLU A 396 11.46 -15.87 -18.17
C GLU A 396 10.24 -14.95 -18.18
N TYR A 397 9.80 -14.50 -17.00
CA TYR A 397 8.71 -13.53 -16.89
C TYR A 397 9.08 -12.19 -17.51
N PHE A 398 10.28 -11.70 -17.26
CA PHE A 398 10.72 -10.45 -17.84
C PHE A 398 10.69 -10.47 -19.38
N GLU A 399 11.19 -11.53 -20.00
CA GLU A 399 11.14 -11.69 -21.46
C GLU A 399 9.69 -11.73 -21.99
N LYS A 400 8.77 -12.42 -21.32
CA LYS A 400 7.34 -12.41 -21.67
C LYS A 400 6.74 -11.00 -21.61
N LEU A 401 6.99 -10.27 -20.52
CA LEU A 401 6.49 -8.91 -20.35
C LEU A 401 7.07 -7.96 -21.39
N LEU A 402 8.36 -8.08 -21.66
CA LEU A 402 9.08 -7.25 -22.62
C LEU A 402 8.52 -7.40 -24.03
N ILE A 403 8.31 -8.65 -24.49
CA ILE A 403 7.70 -8.93 -25.80
C ILE A 403 6.30 -8.29 -25.90
N ARG A 404 5.49 -8.41 -24.86
CA ARG A 404 4.13 -7.84 -24.84
C ARG A 404 4.16 -6.31 -24.77
N PHE A 405 5.04 -5.73 -23.95
CA PHE A 405 5.26 -4.30 -23.89
C PHE A 405 5.65 -3.73 -25.25
N GLU A 406 6.68 -4.29 -25.88
CA GLU A 406 7.15 -3.84 -27.19
C GLU A 406 6.09 -3.98 -28.29
N LYS A 407 5.32 -5.08 -28.26
CA LYS A 407 4.22 -5.32 -29.20
C LYS A 407 3.10 -4.30 -29.05
N GLN A 408 2.67 -4.01 -27.81
CA GLN A 408 1.54 -3.11 -27.54
C GLN A 408 1.90 -1.65 -27.77
N THR A 409 3.08 -1.25 -27.30
CA THR A 409 3.51 0.16 -27.35
C THR A 409 4.17 0.55 -28.69
N GLY A 410 4.69 -0.44 -29.44
CA GLY A 410 5.56 -0.19 -30.61
C GLY A 410 6.98 0.27 -30.24
N GLU A 411 7.28 0.37 -28.94
CA GLU A 411 8.56 0.86 -28.41
C GLU A 411 9.55 -0.30 -28.22
N GLN A 412 10.54 -0.40 -29.09
CA GLN A 412 11.60 -1.42 -28.96
C GLN A 412 12.60 -0.98 -27.88
N ILE A 413 12.64 -1.68 -26.75
CA ILE A 413 13.49 -1.31 -25.60
C ILE A 413 14.55 -2.36 -25.24
N LYS A 414 14.43 -3.60 -25.72
CA LYS A 414 15.30 -4.72 -25.36
C LYS A 414 16.79 -4.37 -25.46
N ASN A 415 17.19 -3.77 -26.58
CA ASN A 415 18.58 -3.40 -26.85
C ASN A 415 19.01 -2.07 -26.18
N SER A 416 18.10 -1.39 -25.51
CA SER A 416 18.34 -0.12 -24.82
C SER A 416 18.41 -0.29 -23.30
N ILE A 417 18.23 -1.50 -22.77
CA ILE A 417 18.32 -1.77 -21.35
C ILE A 417 19.76 -1.66 -20.91
N VAL A 418 20.03 -0.75 -19.96
CA VAL A 418 21.36 -0.55 -19.35
C VAL A 418 21.38 -0.98 -17.89
N PHE A 419 20.21 -1.08 -17.26
CA PHE A 419 20.06 -1.57 -15.90
C PHE A 419 18.78 -2.41 -15.78
N LYS A 420 18.86 -3.54 -15.05
CA LYS A 420 17.70 -4.35 -14.68
C LYS A 420 17.93 -4.96 -13.29
N ARG A 421 16.93 -4.86 -12.42
CA ARG A 421 16.86 -5.54 -11.13
C ARG A 421 15.47 -6.10 -10.95
N SER A 422 15.35 -7.36 -10.51
CA SER A 422 14.07 -7.97 -10.12
C SER A 422 13.85 -7.90 -8.61
N TYR A 423 12.59 -8.02 -8.18
CA TYR A 423 12.19 -8.06 -6.78
C TYR A 423 10.89 -8.85 -6.66
N ALA A 424 10.85 -9.89 -5.80
CA ALA A 424 9.69 -10.75 -5.68
C ALA A 424 9.49 -11.30 -4.26
N VAL A 425 8.83 -12.45 -4.11
CA VAL A 425 8.40 -13.03 -2.83
C VAL A 425 9.54 -13.17 -1.82
N SER A 426 10.68 -13.71 -2.24
CA SER A 426 11.84 -13.89 -1.36
C SER A 426 12.42 -12.57 -0.87
N ASP A 427 12.49 -11.56 -1.74
CA ASP A 427 12.97 -10.22 -1.37
C ASP A 427 12.06 -9.54 -0.34
N PHE A 428 10.73 -9.73 -0.46
CA PHE A 428 9.80 -9.20 0.55
C PHE A 428 9.99 -9.89 1.92
N VAL A 429 10.32 -11.18 1.92
CA VAL A 429 10.66 -11.90 3.16
C VAL A 429 11.94 -11.35 3.77
N ASP A 430 13.00 -11.21 2.99
CA ASP A 430 14.33 -10.82 3.45
C ASP A 430 14.37 -9.35 3.92
N ASP A 431 13.81 -8.45 3.09
CA ASP A 431 13.84 -7.02 3.39
C ASP A 431 12.87 -6.61 4.49
N TYR A 432 11.68 -7.22 4.54
CA TYR A 432 10.60 -6.74 5.43
C TYR A 432 10.12 -7.77 6.44
N ASN A 433 10.73 -8.96 6.50
CA ASN A 433 10.21 -10.10 7.26
C ASN A 433 8.72 -10.37 6.94
N ALA A 434 8.31 -10.10 5.69
CA ALA A 434 6.91 -10.11 5.30
C ALA A 434 6.33 -11.52 5.35
N PHE A 435 5.26 -11.72 6.11
CA PHE A 435 4.60 -13.02 6.19
C PHE A 435 4.14 -13.49 4.81
N LYS A 436 4.63 -14.67 4.38
CA LYS A 436 4.40 -15.22 3.03
C LYS A 436 4.85 -14.29 1.89
N GLY A 437 5.83 -13.44 2.12
CA GLY A 437 6.32 -12.49 1.12
C GLY A 437 5.25 -11.54 0.58
N ASN A 438 4.23 -11.20 1.38
CA ASN A 438 3.16 -10.31 0.93
C ASN A 438 3.66 -8.88 0.70
N ALA A 439 3.17 -8.23 -0.36
CA ALA A 439 3.44 -6.82 -0.63
C ALA A 439 2.42 -5.90 0.07
N TYR A 440 1.15 -6.28 0.09
CA TYR A 440 0.05 -5.40 0.52
C TYR A 440 -0.46 -5.67 1.94
N GLY A 441 -0.37 -6.89 2.47
CA GLY A 441 -0.88 -7.22 3.81
C GLY A 441 -2.05 -8.18 3.81
N LEU A 442 -2.99 -8.04 4.78
CA LEU A 442 -4.19 -8.87 4.86
C LEU A 442 -5.26 -8.43 3.87
N ALA A 443 -5.85 -9.39 3.15
CA ALA A 443 -6.98 -9.14 2.28
C ALA A 443 -8.19 -8.56 3.03
N ASN A 444 -8.86 -7.57 2.44
CA ASN A 444 -10.06 -6.93 2.98
C ASN A 444 -11.35 -7.69 2.60
N THR A 445 -11.40 -8.97 2.94
CA THR A 445 -12.62 -9.78 2.79
C THR A 445 -13.60 -9.54 3.95
N LEU A 446 -14.87 -9.89 3.77
CA LEU A 446 -15.89 -9.76 4.84
C LEU A 446 -15.50 -10.49 6.13
N THR A 447 -14.73 -11.59 6.03
CA THR A 447 -14.28 -12.40 7.17
C THR A 447 -12.97 -11.90 7.79
N GLN A 448 -12.36 -10.85 7.25
CA GLN A 448 -11.07 -10.30 7.68
C GLN A 448 -11.06 -8.77 7.72
N THR A 449 -12.18 -8.15 8.03
CA THR A 449 -12.27 -6.69 8.14
C THR A 449 -12.67 -6.26 9.55
N ALA A 450 -12.45 -5.01 9.88
CA ALA A 450 -12.80 -4.39 11.16
C ALA A 450 -12.32 -5.23 12.37
N ILE A 451 -13.24 -5.64 13.24
CA ILE A 451 -12.96 -6.42 14.47
C ILE A 451 -12.36 -7.82 14.23
N LEU A 452 -12.44 -8.32 13.00
CA LEU A 452 -11.92 -9.63 12.63
C LEU A 452 -10.43 -9.59 12.24
N LYS A 453 -9.83 -8.40 12.14
CA LYS A 453 -8.39 -8.22 11.96
C LYS A 453 -7.61 -8.49 13.25
N PRO A 454 -6.29 -8.76 13.16
CA PRO A 454 -5.43 -8.74 14.34
C PRO A 454 -5.57 -7.43 15.12
N SER A 455 -5.63 -7.55 16.44
CA SER A 455 -5.88 -6.42 17.34
C SER A 455 -4.74 -5.40 17.33
N LEU A 456 -5.06 -4.11 17.46
CA LEU A 456 -4.07 -3.04 17.65
C LEU A 456 -3.29 -3.16 18.97
N LYS A 457 -3.79 -3.87 19.96
CA LYS A 457 -3.12 -4.11 21.22
C LYS A 457 -2.88 -5.60 21.42
N SER A 458 -1.69 -5.96 21.91
CA SER A 458 -1.38 -7.33 22.30
C SER A 458 -2.38 -7.81 23.37
N LYS A 459 -2.85 -9.06 23.23
CA LYS A 459 -3.76 -9.68 24.20
C LYS A 459 -3.04 -10.16 25.47
N LYS A 460 -1.70 -10.27 25.42
CA LYS A 460 -0.90 -10.86 26.50
C LYS A 460 0.19 -9.95 27.03
N VAL A 461 0.61 -8.93 26.25
CA VAL A 461 1.64 -7.97 26.64
C VAL A 461 1.02 -6.60 26.83
N LYS A 462 1.10 -6.09 28.07
CA LYS A 462 0.35 -4.90 28.52
C LYS A 462 0.73 -3.61 27.78
N ASN A 463 2.01 -3.47 27.42
CA ASN A 463 2.57 -2.25 26.81
C ASN A 463 3.01 -2.43 25.35
N LEU A 464 2.47 -3.44 24.64
CA LEU A 464 2.74 -3.68 23.22
C LEU A 464 1.49 -3.39 22.39
N PHE A 465 1.68 -2.53 21.39
CA PHE A 465 0.67 -2.16 20.41
C PHE A 465 1.20 -2.42 19.01
N PHE A 466 0.29 -2.54 18.03
CA PHE A 466 0.61 -2.84 16.63
C PHE A 466 -0.05 -1.82 15.71
N THR A 467 0.60 -1.52 14.60
CA THR A 467 0.06 -0.67 13.54
C THR A 467 0.51 -1.18 12.17
N GLY A 468 -0.17 -0.75 11.10
CA GLY A 468 0.18 -1.09 9.73
C GLY A 468 -0.79 -2.05 9.06
N GLN A 469 -0.35 -2.63 7.94
CA GLN A 469 -1.20 -3.32 6.97
C GLN A 469 -1.80 -4.67 7.41
N LEU A 470 -1.27 -5.28 8.48
CA LEU A 470 -1.80 -6.56 9.00
C LEU A 470 -2.83 -6.35 10.13
N THR A 471 -3.16 -5.12 10.48
CA THR A 471 -4.21 -4.76 11.45
C THR A 471 -5.18 -3.75 10.84
N VAL A 472 -5.96 -3.06 11.65
CA VAL A 472 -6.93 -2.05 11.18
C VAL A 472 -6.23 -0.75 10.77
N PRO A 473 -6.71 -0.06 9.73
CA PRO A 473 -7.83 -0.42 8.86
C PRO A 473 -7.49 -1.44 7.77
N GLY A 474 -6.21 -1.69 7.46
CA GLY A 474 -5.78 -2.67 6.47
C GLY A 474 -4.72 -2.17 5.50
N PRO A 475 -4.61 -2.81 4.32
CA PRO A 475 -3.57 -2.55 3.34
C PRO A 475 -3.71 -1.20 2.62
N GLY A 476 -2.59 -0.69 2.14
CA GLY A 476 -2.47 0.55 1.37
C GLY A 476 -1.75 1.66 2.13
N VAL A 477 -1.22 2.66 1.40
CA VAL A 477 -0.48 3.78 2.01
C VAL A 477 -1.39 4.65 2.87
N PRO A 478 -2.55 5.17 2.38
CA PRO A 478 -3.47 5.94 3.22
C PRO A 478 -3.99 5.16 4.43
N PRO A 479 -4.42 3.88 4.31
CA PRO A 479 -4.79 3.08 5.47
C PRO A 479 -3.66 2.88 6.49
N SER A 480 -2.42 2.69 6.04
CA SER A 480 -1.27 2.55 6.95
C SER A 480 -1.03 3.83 7.76
N LEU A 481 -1.14 4.99 7.12
CA LEU A 481 -1.03 6.28 7.77
C LEU A 481 -2.12 6.48 8.83
N ILE A 482 -3.37 6.14 8.51
CA ILE A 482 -4.50 6.17 9.45
C ILE A 482 -4.29 5.17 10.60
N SER A 483 -3.74 3.98 10.33
CA SER A 483 -3.44 2.99 11.37
C SER A 483 -2.53 3.56 12.46
N GLY A 484 -1.51 4.34 12.08
CA GLY A 484 -0.61 5.03 13.00
C GLY A 484 -1.33 6.05 13.90
N GLU A 485 -2.23 6.84 13.33
CA GLU A 485 -3.08 7.78 14.10
C GLU A 485 -3.98 7.04 15.10
N VAL A 486 -4.64 5.97 14.63
CA VAL A 486 -5.57 5.20 15.46
C VAL A 486 -4.86 4.56 16.65
N VAL A 487 -3.71 3.91 16.45
CA VAL A 487 -2.95 3.30 17.55
C VAL A 487 -2.44 4.33 18.54
N ALA A 488 -1.95 5.48 18.06
CA ALA A 488 -1.50 6.56 18.94
C ALA A 488 -2.64 7.09 19.84
N ARG A 489 -3.82 7.29 19.25
CA ARG A 489 -5.02 7.71 19.99
C ARG A 489 -5.42 6.71 21.07
N GLU A 490 -5.31 5.42 20.78
CA GLU A 490 -5.63 4.35 21.75
C GLU A 490 -4.60 4.29 22.88
N ILE A 491 -3.31 4.47 22.59
CA ILE A 491 -2.24 4.55 23.61
C ILE A 491 -2.48 5.76 24.52
N VAL A 492 -2.75 6.94 23.95
CA VAL A 492 -3.03 8.15 24.72
C VAL A 492 -4.21 7.95 25.66
N LYS A 493 -5.30 7.32 25.20
CA LYS A 493 -6.46 7.02 26.07
C LYS A 493 -6.10 6.11 27.23
N GLU A 494 -5.23 5.12 27.01
CA GLU A 494 -4.92 4.13 28.02
C GLU A 494 -3.89 4.61 29.05
N PHE A 495 -2.93 5.44 28.62
CA PHE A 495 -1.80 5.89 29.44
C PHE A 495 -1.88 7.37 29.86
N LYS A 496 -3.00 8.03 29.59
CA LYS A 496 -3.26 9.43 29.95
C LYS A 496 -3.72 9.56 31.40
N ASN A 497 -2.96 9.03 32.34
CA ASN A 497 -3.14 9.30 33.77
C ASN A 497 -1.81 9.70 34.41
#